data_482d07ea58c7e09823eb085b6bd63011
#
_entry.id   482d07ea58c7e09823eb085b6bd63011
#
_cell.length_a   1.000
_cell.length_b   1.000
_cell.length_c   1.000
_cell.angle_alpha   90.00
_cell.angle_beta   90.00
_cell.angle_gamma   90.00
#
_symmetry.space_group_name_H-M   'P 1'
#
loop_
_entity.id
_entity.type
_entity.pdbx_description
1 polymer ?
#
loop_
_entity_poly.entity_id
_entity_poly.type
_entity_poly.pdbx_seq_one_letter_code
_entity_poly.pdbx_strand_id
1 'polypeptide(L)'
;MEIVEKKLGKRQVAYITYKGPFDEIPVLMGEVVGFIMAKGLQMMGPPFGVYFNSPQEVPVEELMYEVAIPFAGEAEEEGRVKIKTVPEQMVLSTIYKGPYSECGTAIGALAQYAYKNGYEIVGPLMETYLSDPNETPENELLTEESFPVIKK
;
A
#
# COMPACT_ATOMS: atom_id res chain seq x y z
N MET A 1 6.20 -5.51 18.82
CA MET A 1 5.77 -5.45 17.41
C MET A 1 5.70 -6.87 16.86
N GLU A 2 4.55 -7.26 16.38
CA GLU A 2 4.33 -8.62 15.87
C GLU A 2 4.51 -8.63 14.35
N ILE A 3 5.37 -9.53 13.88
CA ILE A 3 5.62 -9.70 12.45
C ILE A 3 5.08 -11.07 12.05
N VAL A 4 4.25 -11.11 11.01
CA VAL A 4 3.64 -12.34 10.54
C VAL A 4 3.96 -12.56 9.06
N GLU A 5 4.06 -13.82 8.69
CA GLU A 5 4.11 -14.24 7.30
C GLU A 5 2.70 -14.56 6.87
N LYS A 6 2.25 -14.00 5.76
CA LYS A 6 0.91 -14.32 5.26
C LYS A 6 0.85 -14.30 3.75
N LYS A 7 -0.14 -14.99 3.21
CA LYS A 7 -0.39 -15.04 1.78
C LYS A 7 -1.51 -14.05 1.44
N LEU A 8 -1.23 -13.15 0.51
CA LEU A 8 -2.25 -12.28 -0.07
C LEU A 8 -2.77 -12.94 -1.34
N GLY A 9 -4.08 -13.20 -1.39
CA GLY A 9 -4.69 -13.82 -2.56
C GLY A 9 -4.72 -12.89 -3.77
N LYS A 10 -4.93 -13.48 -4.93
CA LYS A 10 -5.13 -12.75 -6.18
C LYS A 10 -6.29 -11.77 -6.02
N ARG A 11 -6.10 -10.54 -6.49
CA ARG A 11 -7.12 -9.49 -6.37
C ARG A 11 -7.08 -8.52 -7.53
N GLN A 12 -8.24 -7.96 -7.85
CA GLN A 12 -8.38 -6.92 -8.86
C GLN A 12 -8.36 -5.56 -8.16
N VAL A 13 -7.58 -4.62 -8.68
CA VAL A 13 -7.46 -3.30 -8.07
C VAL A 13 -7.63 -2.19 -9.10
N ALA A 14 -8.23 -1.08 -8.65
CA ALA A 14 -8.20 0.18 -9.37
C ALA A 14 -7.06 1.00 -8.78
N TYR A 15 -6.23 1.61 -9.61
CA TYR A 15 -5.02 2.24 -9.12
C TYR A 15 -4.59 3.43 -9.97
N ILE A 16 -3.78 4.30 -9.37
CA ILE A 16 -3.09 5.38 -10.07
C ILE A 16 -1.61 5.27 -9.74
N THR A 17 -0.76 5.28 -10.78
CA THR A 17 0.69 5.37 -10.60
C THR A 17 1.06 6.86 -10.70
N TYR A 18 1.84 7.34 -9.74
CA TYR A 18 2.15 8.77 -9.63
C TYR A 18 3.64 8.99 -9.40
N LYS A 19 4.15 10.08 -9.95
CA LYS A 19 5.52 10.52 -9.72
C LYS A 19 5.45 11.91 -9.08
N GLY A 20 5.94 12.03 -7.86
CA GLY A 20 5.92 13.28 -7.11
C GLY A 20 5.77 13.09 -5.61
N PRO A 21 5.49 14.19 -4.89
CA PRO A 21 5.44 14.15 -3.41
C PRO A 21 4.34 13.26 -2.87
N PHE A 22 4.55 12.73 -1.67
CA PHE A 22 3.56 11.89 -0.98
C PHE A 22 2.34 12.67 -0.50
N ASP A 23 2.43 13.99 -0.39
CA ASP A 23 1.28 14.79 0.05
C ASP A 23 0.15 14.83 -0.99
N GLU A 24 0.39 14.31 -2.20
CA GLU A 24 -0.67 14.11 -3.20
C GLU A 24 -1.52 12.85 -2.94
N ILE A 25 -1.08 11.97 -2.04
CA ILE A 25 -1.80 10.71 -1.79
C ILE A 25 -3.28 10.90 -1.49
N PRO A 26 -3.71 11.85 -0.63
CA PRO A 26 -5.14 12.02 -0.37
C PRO A 26 -5.94 12.39 -1.61
N VAL A 27 -5.38 13.20 -2.51
CA VAL A 27 -6.04 13.59 -3.76
C VAL A 27 -6.18 12.37 -4.68
N LEU A 28 -5.09 11.61 -4.84
CA LEU A 28 -5.09 10.42 -5.68
C LEU A 28 -6.06 9.36 -5.16
N MET A 29 -6.07 9.16 -3.85
CA MET A 29 -6.98 8.20 -3.21
C MET A 29 -8.43 8.61 -3.44
N GLY A 30 -8.73 9.90 -3.35
CA GLY A 30 -10.06 10.43 -3.64
C GLY A 30 -10.51 10.15 -5.07
N GLU A 31 -9.58 10.22 -6.03
CA GLU A 31 -9.90 9.90 -7.42
C GLU A 31 -10.23 8.42 -7.62
N VAL A 32 -9.48 7.53 -6.96
CA VAL A 32 -9.74 6.09 -7.06
C VAL A 32 -11.07 5.74 -6.40
N VAL A 33 -11.35 6.29 -5.22
CA VAL A 33 -12.63 6.10 -4.53
C VAL A 33 -13.77 6.61 -5.41
N GLY A 34 -13.62 7.81 -5.98
CA GLY A 34 -14.64 8.40 -6.86
C GLY A 34 -14.91 7.52 -8.07
N PHE A 35 -13.89 6.96 -8.66
CA PHE A 35 -14.03 6.03 -9.79
C PHE A 35 -14.86 4.81 -9.39
N ILE A 36 -14.53 4.19 -8.25
CA ILE A 36 -15.23 3.00 -7.76
C ILE A 36 -16.70 3.31 -7.51
N MET A 37 -16.99 4.42 -6.85
CA MET A 37 -18.36 4.82 -6.53
C MET A 37 -19.15 5.17 -7.79
N ALA A 38 -18.55 5.92 -8.72
CA ALA A 38 -19.23 6.33 -9.95
C ALA A 38 -19.58 5.14 -10.85
N LYS A 39 -18.78 4.08 -10.82
CA LYS A 39 -19.00 2.87 -11.61
C LYS A 39 -19.85 1.83 -10.87
N GLY A 40 -20.28 2.11 -9.66
CA GLY A 40 -21.07 1.17 -8.86
C GLY A 40 -20.35 -0.10 -8.48
N LEU A 41 -19.03 -0.03 -8.32
CA LEU A 41 -18.21 -1.18 -7.97
C LEU A 41 -18.18 -1.37 -6.47
N GLN A 42 -17.84 -2.59 -6.03
CA GLN A 42 -17.76 -2.92 -4.62
C GLN A 42 -16.30 -2.94 -4.15
N MET A 43 -15.99 -2.17 -3.10
CA MET A 43 -14.67 -2.23 -2.48
C MET A 43 -14.52 -3.56 -1.74
N MET A 44 -13.40 -4.24 -1.97
CA MET A 44 -13.15 -5.58 -1.43
C MET A 44 -12.07 -5.60 -0.35
N GLY A 45 -11.55 -4.45 0.02
CA GLY A 45 -10.55 -4.36 1.07
C GLY A 45 -10.12 -2.92 1.26
N PRO A 46 -9.24 -2.66 2.26
CA PRO A 46 -8.79 -1.30 2.52
C PRO A 46 -7.87 -0.79 1.41
N PRO A 47 -7.81 0.54 1.23
CA PRO A 47 -6.86 1.16 0.30
C PRO A 47 -5.43 0.89 0.71
N PHE A 48 -4.53 0.84 -0.28
CA PHE A 48 -3.11 0.67 0.00
C PHE A 48 -2.25 1.46 -0.97
N GLY A 49 -1.02 1.72 -0.55
CA GLY A 49 -0.01 2.32 -1.40
C GLY A 49 1.13 1.34 -1.65
N VAL A 50 1.75 1.45 -2.82
CA VAL A 50 2.94 0.68 -3.19
C VAL A 50 4.04 1.69 -3.49
N TYR A 51 5.19 1.56 -2.84
CA TYR A 51 6.25 2.56 -2.88
C TYR A 51 7.49 1.99 -3.57
N PHE A 52 7.80 2.50 -4.76
CA PHE A 52 8.86 1.95 -5.60
C PHE A 52 10.23 2.52 -5.25
N ASN A 53 10.29 3.66 -4.58
CA ASN A 53 11.52 4.26 -4.07
C ASN A 53 11.19 5.10 -2.84
N SER A 54 12.21 5.72 -2.24
CA SER A 54 12.03 6.46 -0.99
C SER A 54 12.70 7.83 -1.06
N PRO A 55 12.32 8.77 -0.17
CA PRO A 55 12.97 10.08 -0.08
C PRO A 55 14.46 10.00 0.25
N GLN A 56 14.92 8.87 0.78
CA GLN A 56 16.34 8.67 1.06
C GLN A 56 17.14 8.32 -0.20
N GLU A 57 16.44 7.86 -1.25
CA GLU A 57 17.06 7.41 -2.49
C GLU A 57 16.97 8.45 -3.61
N VAL A 58 15.88 9.22 -3.66
CA VAL A 58 15.61 10.16 -4.76
C VAL A 58 15.03 11.46 -4.21
N PRO A 59 15.13 12.58 -4.97
CA PRO A 59 14.44 13.82 -4.61
C PRO A 59 12.92 13.63 -4.56
N VAL A 60 12.25 14.47 -3.80
CA VAL A 60 10.80 14.38 -3.58
C VAL A 60 10.01 14.38 -4.89
N GLU A 61 10.45 15.16 -5.89
CA GLU A 61 9.79 15.25 -7.20
C GLU A 61 9.90 13.96 -8.00
N GLU A 62 10.80 13.07 -7.62
CA GLU A 62 11.06 11.83 -8.34
C GLU A 62 10.55 10.59 -7.60
N LEU A 63 9.83 10.77 -6.50
CA LEU A 63 9.21 9.66 -5.81
C LEU A 63 8.18 8.99 -6.72
N MET A 64 8.23 7.66 -6.77
CA MET A 64 7.30 6.86 -7.57
C MET A 64 6.50 5.95 -6.67
N TYR A 65 5.19 6.00 -6.80
CA TYR A 65 4.32 5.17 -5.99
C TYR A 65 2.97 4.95 -6.68
N GLU A 66 2.22 4.01 -6.15
CA GLU A 66 0.85 3.71 -6.58
C GLU A 66 -0.08 3.85 -5.41
N VAL A 67 -1.30 4.35 -5.66
CA VAL A 67 -2.42 4.21 -4.72
C VAL A 67 -3.43 3.27 -5.35
N ALA A 68 -3.98 2.34 -4.58
CA ALA A 68 -4.82 1.28 -5.10
C ALA A 68 -5.92 0.90 -4.14
N ILE A 69 -7.05 0.43 -4.70
CA ILE A 69 -8.17 -0.07 -3.91
C ILE A 69 -8.65 -1.36 -4.53
N PRO A 70 -8.71 -2.47 -3.76
CA PRO A 70 -9.28 -3.72 -4.26
C PRO A 70 -10.77 -3.58 -4.50
N PHE A 71 -11.26 -4.13 -5.60
CA PHE A 71 -12.70 -4.05 -5.91
C PHE A 71 -13.19 -5.28 -6.66
N ALA A 72 -14.51 -5.46 -6.63
CA ALA A 72 -15.20 -6.48 -7.41
C ALA A 72 -16.11 -5.79 -8.41
N GLY A 73 -16.28 -6.40 -9.59
CA GLY A 73 -17.11 -5.88 -10.65
C GLY A 73 -16.31 -5.65 -11.93
N GLU A 74 -16.98 -5.20 -12.96
CA GLU A 74 -16.37 -4.93 -14.25
C GLU A 74 -16.50 -3.45 -14.58
N ALA A 75 -15.42 -2.84 -15.04
CA ALA A 75 -15.40 -1.45 -15.44
C ALA A 75 -14.28 -1.22 -16.42
N GLU A 76 -14.42 -0.17 -17.23
CA GLU A 76 -13.37 0.28 -18.12
C GLU A 76 -12.54 1.36 -17.43
N GLU A 77 -11.25 1.37 -17.72
CA GLU A 77 -10.34 2.40 -17.20
C GLU A 77 -10.80 3.78 -17.67
N GLU A 78 -10.58 4.79 -16.82
CA GLU A 78 -10.98 6.14 -17.12
C GLU A 78 -9.95 7.14 -16.57
N GLY A 79 -9.56 8.10 -17.40
CA GLY A 79 -8.58 9.08 -17.00
C GLY A 79 -7.26 8.42 -16.63
N ARG A 80 -6.72 8.75 -15.46
CA ARG A 80 -5.49 8.14 -14.98
C ARG A 80 -5.72 6.95 -14.04
N VAL A 81 -6.99 6.59 -13.80
CA VAL A 81 -7.33 5.40 -13.02
C VAL A 81 -7.24 4.19 -13.93
N LYS A 82 -6.39 3.25 -13.57
CA LYS A 82 -6.16 2.01 -14.31
C LYS A 82 -6.65 0.83 -13.49
N ILE A 83 -6.77 -0.32 -14.14
CA ILE A 83 -7.23 -1.56 -13.52
C ILE A 83 -6.22 -2.66 -13.81
N LYS A 84 -5.88 -3.43 -12.79
CA LYS A 84 -5.01 -4.60 -12.97
C LYS A 84 -5.38 -5.70 -11.98
N THR A 85 -4.93 -6.91 -12.29
CA THR A 85 -5.01 -8.03 -11.35
C THR A 85 -3.64 -8.19 -10.69
N VAL A 86 -3.62 -8.14 -9.35
CA VAL A 86 -2.41 -8.40 -8.58
C VAL A 86 -2.38 -9.89 -8.27
N PRO A 87 -1.33 -10.61 -8.65
CA PRO A 87 -1.26 -12.04 -8.39
C PRO A 87 -1.10 -12.35 -6.92
N GLU A 88 -1.40 -13.58 -6.56
CA GLU A 88 -1.14 -14.08 -5.22
C GLU A 88 0.32 -13.90 -4.86
N GLN A 89 0.58 -13.47 -3.63
CA GLN A 89 1.95 -13.25 -3.18
C GLN A 89 2.09 -13.51 -1.69
N MET A 90 3.28 -13.90 -1.26
CA MET A 90 3.60 -14.05 0.14
C MET A 90 4.25 -12.78 0.64
N VAL A 91 3.84 -12.31 1.84
CA VAL A 91 4.40 -11.10 2.43
C VAL A 91 4.78 -11.34 3.88
N LEU A 92 5.75 -10.57 4.35
CA LEU A 92 5.97 -10.34 5.77
C LEU A 92 5.29 -9.03 6.10
N SER A 93 4.55 -9.00 7.21
CA SER A 93 3.68 -7.90 7.54
C SER A 93 3.70 -7.59 9.01
N THR A 94 3.57 -6.31 9.34
CA THR A 94 3.36 -5.87 10.72
C THR A 94 2.41 -4.69 10.72
N ILE A 95 1.65 -4.54 11.81
CA ILE A 95 0.74 -3.41 11.94
C ILE A 95 1.41 -2.36 12.81
N TYR A 96 1.50 -1.15 12.27
CA TYR A 96 2.05 0.01 12.94
C TYR A 96 0.89 0.89 13.44
N LYS A 97 0.97 1.34 14.68
CA LYS A 97 -0.02 2.27 15.25
C LYS A 97 0.66 3.60 15.52
N GLY A 98 0.15 4.66 14.92
CA GLY A 98 0.67 6.00 15.11
C GLY A 98 0.70 6.83 13.83
N PRO A 99 1.33 8.02 13.88
CA PRO A 99 1.40 8.92 12.73
C PRO A 99 2.18 8.29 11.57
N TYR A 100 1.74 8.57 10.35
CA TYR A 100 2.42 8.08 9.15
C TYR A 100 3.89 8.51 9.08
N SER A 101 4.20 9.68 9.64
CA SER A 101 5.57 10.21 9.62
C SER A 101 6.57 9.38 10.41
N GLU A 102 6.08 8.49 11.29
CA GLU A 102 6.94 7.70 12.17
C GLU A 102 6.92 6.21 11.86
N CYS A 103 6.34 5.81 10.72
CA CYS A 103 6.24 4.39 10.35
C CYS A 103 7.58 3.76 9.95
N GLY A 104 8.63 4.55 9.77
CA GLY A 104 9.94 4.05 9.35
C GLY A 104 10.55 3.01 10.29
N THR A 105 10.27 3.09 11.59
CA THR A 105 10.77 2.08 12.54
C THR A 105 10.15 0.70 12.25
N ALA A 106 8.86 0.66 11.92
CA ALA A 106 8.18 -0.60 11.59
C ALA A 106 8.72 -1.18 10.29
N ILE A 107 8.95 -0.33 9.29
CA ILE A 107 9.50 -0.74 8.00
C ILE A 107 10.91 -1.33 8.18
N GLY A 108 11.76 -0.64 8.96
CA GLY A 108 13.10 -1.12 9.25
C GLY A 108 13.11 -2.45 10.00
N ALA A 109 12.19 -2.62 10.94
CA ALA A 109 12.06 -3.86 11.70
C ALA A 109 11.66 -5.03 10.80
N LEU A 110 10.76 -4.79 9.83
CA LEU A 110 10.37 -5.80 8.85
C LEU A 110 11.55 -6.24 7.98
N ALA A 111 12.31 -5.29 7.46
CA ALA A 111 13.46 -5.59 6.62
C ALA A 111 14.50 -6.40 7.39
N GLN A 112 14.75 -6.03 8.65
CA GLN A 112 15.70 -6.72 9.50
C GLN A 112 15.23 -8.14 9.83
N TYR A 113 13.94 -8.30 10.12
CA TYR A 113 13.36 -9.61 10.37
C TYR A 113 13.53 -10.53 9.16
N ALA A 114 13.27 -10.01 7.96
CA ALA A 114 13.42 -10.77 6.72
C ALA A 114 14.86 -11.27 6.57
N TYR A 115 15.82 -10.38 6.77
CA TYR A 115 17.23 -10.72 6.66
C TYR A 115 17.63 -11.80 7.68
N LYS A 116 17.22 -11.63 8.94
CA LYS A 116 17.59 -12.54 10.02
C LYS A 116 16.95 -13.92 9.94
N ASN A 117 15.80 -14.01 9.26
CA ASN A 117 14.99 -15.24 9.25
C ASN A 117 14.97 -15.95 7.90
N GLY A 118 15.90 -15.60 7.02
CA GLY A 118 16.09 -16.33 5.76
C GLY A 118 15.07 -16.00 4.68
N TYR A 119 14.51 -14.80 4.68
CA TYR A 119 13.63 -14.34 3.61
C TYR A 119 14.38 -13.39 2.68
N GLU A 120 13.97 -13.37 1.43
CA GLU A 120 14.43 -12.38 0.46
C GLU A 120 13.26 -11.48 0.11
N ILE A 121 13.46 -10.16 0.21
CA ILE A 121 12.46 -9.18 -0.20
C ILE A 121 12.51 -9.10 -1.72
N VAL A 122 11.37 -9.35 -2.38
CA VAL A 122 11.32 -9.48 -3.84
C VAL A 122 10.42 -8.44 -4.50
N GLY A 123 10.00 -7.44 -3.78
CA GLY A 123 9.16 -6.39 -4.34
C GLY A 123 9.10 -5.16 -3.46
N PRO A 124 8.39 -4.12 -3.93
CA PRO A 124 8.32 -2.85 -3.21
C PRO A 124 7.51 -2.94 -1.94
N LEU A 125 7.77 -2.00 -1.03
CA LEU A 125 7.00 -1.81 0.20
C LEU A 125 5.54 -1.53 -0.14
N MET A 126 4.63 -2.14 0.62
CA MET A 126 3.20 -1.88 0.53
C MET A 126 2.71 -1.40 1.90
N GLU A 127 1.96 -0.30 1.90
CA GLU A 127 1.31 0.20 3.10
C GLU A 127 -0.19 0.13 2.93
N THR A 128 -0.85 -0.63 3.80
CA THR A 128 -2.31 -0.78 3.77
C THR A 128 -2.91 0.09 4.88
N TYR A 129 -3.82 0.99 4.50
CA TYR A 129 -4.38 1.98 5.42
C TYR A 129 -5.63 1.41 6.08
N LEU A 130 -5.47 0.94 7.32
CA LEU A 130 -6.53 0.25 8.05
C LEU A 130 -7.48 1.20 8.78
N SER A 131 -7.08 2.45 8.99
CA SER A 131 -7.89 3.47 9.65
C SER A 131 -8.13 4.64 8.73
N ASP A 132 -9.32 5.25 8.85
CA ASP A 132 -9.63 6.49 8.13
C ASP A 132 -8.97 7.66 8.86
N PRO A 133 -8.02 8.37 8.23
CA PRO A 133 -7.34 9.49 8.88
C PRO A 133 -8.26 10.68 9.18
N ASN A 134 -9.44 10.75 8.53
CA ASN A 134 -10.41 11.80 8.80
C ASN A 134 -11.25 11.52 10.05
N GLU A 135 -11.29 10.28 10.51
CA GLU A 135 -12.11 9.86 11.65
C GLU A 135 -11.29 9.34 12.83
N THR A 136 -9.98 9.16 12.66
CA THR A 136 -9.11 8.54 13.66
C THR A 136 -8.05 9.54 14.10
N PRO A 137 -7.82 9.70 15.42
CA PRO A 137 -6.71 10.52 15.91
C PRO A 137 -5.38 10.00 15.37
N GLU A 138 -4.46 10.91 15.10
CA GLU A 138 -3.17 10.60 14.49
C GLU A 138 -2.40 9.51 15.23
N ASN A 139 -2.41 9.54 16.55
CA ASN A 139 -1.68 8.57 17.36
C ASN A 139 -2.38 7.21 17.46
N GLU A 140 -3.56 7.07 16.87
CA GLU A 140 -4.33 5.82 16.85
C GLU A 140 -4.49 5.25 15.44
N LEU A 141 -3.89 5.88 14.43
CA LEU A 141 -3.93 5.39 13.07
C LEU A 141 -3.24 4.02 12.98
N LEU A 142 -3.86 3.10 12.25
CA LEU A 142 -3.30 1.77 12.00
C LEU A 142 -2.91 1.65 10.54
N THR A 143 -1.67 1.25 10.30
CA THR A 143 -1.13 1.01 8.96
C THR A 143 -0.44 -0.33 8.96
N GLU A 144 -0.76 -1.16 7.99
CA GLU A 144 -0.07 -2.44 7.84
C GLU A 144 1.08 -2.25 6.85
N GLU A 145 2.31 -2.48 7.34
CA GLU A 145 3.51 -2.42 6.50
C GLU A 145 3.82 -3.83 6.02
N SER A 146 4.07 -4.01 4.74
CA SER A 146 4.29 -5.32 4.16
C SER A 146 5.39 -5.29 3.09
N PHE A 147 6.20 -6.35 3.05
CA PHE A 147 7.13 -6.59 1.95
C PHE A 147 6.82 -7.93 1.30
N PRO A 148 6.75 -7.99 -0.03
CA PRO A 148 6.70 -9.28 -0.72
C PRO A 148 8.02 -10.01 -0.51
N VAL A 149 7.93 -11.30 -0.17
CA VAL A 149 9.12 -12.10 0.17
C VAL A 149 9.04 -13.49 -0.44
N ILE A 150 10.23 -14.09 -0.59
CA ILE A 150 10.35 -15.53 -0.79
C ILE A 150 11.24 -16.07 0.32
N LYS A 151 11.03 -17.31 0.70
CA LYS A 151 11.85 -17.96 1.71
C LYS A 151 13.05 -18.63 1.03
N LYS A 152 14.23 -18.31 1.52
CA LYS A 152 15.46 -18.90 0.99
C LYS A 152 15.70 -20.31 1.51
#